data_1920c71276027effb36d5171eafc1445
#
_entry.id   1920c71276027effb36d5171eafc1445
#
_cell.length_a   1.000
_cell.length_b   1.000
_cell.length_c   1.000
_cell.angle_alpha   90.00
_cell.angle_beta   90.00
_cell.angle_gamma   90.00
#
_symmetry.space_group_name_H-M   'P 1'
#
loop_
_entity.id
_entity.type
_entity.pdbx_description
1 polymer ?
#
loop_
_entity_poly.entity_id
_entity_poly.type
_entity_poly.pdbx_seq_one_letter_code
_entity_poly.pdbx_strand_id
1 'polypeptide(L)'
;MNIYLSNTVISDLQFNDYEIATYVALKSIYTSNRDTQFVSYNMITYELFNGKCTNTASTYIKDAFNSLVDKGLVTIVEKLSTTEFVLDLSKLYFEYSNGSNEYYTVIRLDEVHSIMNIANKMDKFKLLRYFITCLRTICRTQGIYVDQSAKQNFVGFMTQEYLCEQIGICYKSNFKLIQQYNDILEEYQLLYIYRHTEMKRDKKTGQIKSFANHYGRYEDKDDIEIFALNYEKTCGVQEEIVQSDKSNQRRKLSSQYNNLCYDFDRYVDTYSDKELIEIYKYIHFKNGEIEKELETAKEGTEYYDRLLDKLKDEDLFDDIPCVVEYINKKCRETA
;
A
#
# COMPACT_ATOMS: atom_id res chain seq x y z
N MET A 1 -6.95 -0.59 -25.52
CA MET A 1 -7.10 -2.05 -25.68
C MET A 1 -7.02 -2.71 -24.31
N ASN A 2 -7.94 -3.63 -24.00
CA ASN A 2 -7.93 -4.37 -22.72
C ASN A 2 -7.09 -5.65 -22.87
N ILE A 3 -6.24 -5.90 -21.88
CA ILE A 3 -5.39 -7.09 -21.77
C ILE A 3 -5.86 -7.88 -20.56
N TYR A 4 -6.19 -9.16 -20.76
CA TYR A 4 -6.68 -10.06 -19.72
C TYR A 4 -5.53 -10.92 -19.23
N LEU A 5 -5.17 -10.77 -17.95
CA LEU A 5 -4.02 -11.42 -17.31
C LEU A 5 -4.49 -12.51 -16.35
N SER A 6 -3.87 -13.70 -16.39
CA SER A 6 -4.15 -14.77 -15.43
C SER A 6 -3.75 -14.35 -14.02
N ASN A 7 -4.67 -14.45 -13.06
CA ASN A 7 -4.36 -14.20 -11.67
C ASN A 7 -3.37 -15.22 -11.10
N THR A 8 -3.36 -16.44 -11.64
CA THR A 8 -2.39 -17.47 -11.27
C THR A 8 -0.99 -17.05 -11.67
N VAL A 9 -0.78 -16.58 -12.91
CA VAL A 9 0.53 -16.14 -13.40
C VAL A 9 1.02 -14.89 -12.64
N ILE A 10 0.18 -13.85 -12.51
CA ILE A 10 0.60 -12.59 -11.89
C ILE A 10 0.87 -12.71 -10.39
N SER A 11 0.29 -13.70 -9.70
CA SER A 11 0.52 -13.96 -8.28
C SER A 11 1.63 -14.95 -7.98
N ASP A 12 2.14 -15.62 -9.00
CA ASP A 12 3.22 -16.58 -8.82
C ASP A 12 4.57 -15.85 -8.65
N LEU A 13 5.18 -16.01 -7.48
CA LEU A 13 6.46 -15.40 -7.15
C LEU A 13 7.66 -16.06 -7.86
N GLN A 14 7.44 -17.16 -8.58
CA GLN A 14 8.46 -17.73 -9.47
C GLN A 14 8.70 -16.87 -10.71
N PHE A 15 7.73 -16.01 -11.08
CA PHE A 15 7.90 -15.02 -12.14
C PHE A 15 8.43 -13.71 -11.55
N ASN A 16 9.54 -13.20 -12.08
CA ASN A 16 10.08 -11.91 -11.71
C ASN A 16 9.35 -10.75 -12.42
N ASP A 17 9.68 -9.51 -12.07
CA ASP A 17 8.98 -8.32 -12.56
C ASP A 17 9.13 -8.13 -14.09
N TYR A 18 10.29 -8.52 -14.67
CA TYR A 18 10.52 -8.46 -16.10
C TYR A 18 9.72 -9.53 -16.87
N GLU A 19 9.60 -10.73 -16.29
CA GLU A 19 8.79 -11.80 -16.84
C GLU A 19 7.30 -11.46 -16.84
N ILE A 20 6.79 -10.87 -15.78
CA ILE A 20 5.40 -10.38 -15.72
C ILE A 20 5.17 -9.30 -16.77
N ALA A 21 6.07 -8.33 -16.93
CA ALA A 21 5.94 -7.31 -17.96
C ALA A 21 5.98 -7.92 -19.39
N THR A 22 6.90 -8.84 -19.62
CA THR A 22 6.98 -9.55 -20.92
C THR A 22 5.73 -10.37 -21.21
N TYR A 23 5.17 -11.03 -20.17
CA TYR A 23 3.88 -11.71 -20.25
C TYR A 23 2.74 -10.76 -20.64
N VAL A 24 2.68 -9.56 -20.04
CA VAL A 24 1.70 -8.52 -20.40
C VAL A 24 1.82 -8.15 -21.89
N ALA A 25 3.03 -7.92 -22.38
CA ALA A 25 3.26 -7.61 -23.81
C ALA A 25 2.84 -8.76 -24.73
N LEU A 26 3.17 -10.00 -24.39
CA LEU A 26 2.76 -11.17 -25.17
C LEU A 26 1.24 -11.33 -25.20
N LYS A 27 0.56 -11.02 -24.09
CA LYS A 27 -0.90 -11.01 -24.02
C LYS A 27 -1.53 -9.89 -24.85
N SER A 28 -0.86 -8.75 -25.03
CA SER A 28 -1.34 -7.68 -25.91
C SER A 28 -1.19 -8.04 -27.40
N ILE A 29 -0.10 -8.74 -27.74
CA ILE A 29 0.15 -9.21 -29.12
C ILE A 29 -0.78 -10.37 -29.50
N TYR A 30 -1.17 -11.19 -28.50
CA TYR A 30 -1.96 -12.40 -28.76
C TYR A 30 -3.34 -12.10 -29.33
N THR A 31 -3.68 -12.78 -30.41
CA THR A 31 -5.01 -12.74 -31.03
C THR A 31 -5.68 -14.11 -30.92
N SER A 32 -6.87 -14.16 -30.33
CA SER A 32 -7.63 -15.39 -30.00
C SER A 32 -7.97 -16.29 -31.22
N ASN A 33 -7.71 -15.84 -32.44
CA ASN A 33 -8.09 -16.54 -33.64
C ASN A 33 -6.93 -17.31 -34.31
N ARG A 34 -5.75 -17.38 -33.66
CA ARG A 34 -4.57 -18.06 -34.23
C ARG A 34 -3.82 -18.79 -33.15
N ASP A 35 -3.59 -20.08 -33.33
CA ASP A 35 -2.80 -20.90 -32.42
C ASP A 35 -1.31 -20.48 -32.41
N THR A 36 -0.81 -19.99 -33.54
CA THR A 36 0.57 -19.53 -33.70
C THR A 36 0.63 -18.09 -34.18
N GLN A 37 1.61 -17.35 -33.70
CA GLN A 37 1.77 -15.94 -34.01
C GLN A 37 3.25 -15.57 -34.21
N PHE A 38 3.50 -14.72 -35.22
CA PHE A 38 4.81 -14.10 -35.40
C PHE A 38 5.05 -13.07 -34.28
N VAL A 39 6.20 -13.16 -33.62
CA VAL A 39 6.63 -12.26 -32.55
C VAL A 39 8.12 -11.97 -32.68
N SER A 40 8.52 -10.72 -32.49
CA SER A 40 9.91 -10.33 -32.38
C SER A 40 10.17 -9.62 -31.06
N TYR A 41 11.44 -9.59 -30.61
CA TYR A 41 11.82 -8.79 -29.43
C TYR A 41 11.44 -7.30 -29.57
N ASN A 42 11.52 -6.76 -30.79
CA ASN A 42 11.12 -5.39 -31.06
C ASN A 42 9.62 -5.18 -30.87
N MET A 43 8.78 -6.16 -31.26
CA MET A 43 7.33 -6.09 -31.01
C MET A 43 7.04 -6.11 -29.51
N ILE A 44 7.64 -7.03 -28.75
CA ILE A 44 7.47 -7.10 -27.30
C ILE A 44 7.87 -5.77 -26.64
N THR A 45 9.01 -5.23 -27.06
CA THR A 45 9.50 -3.95 -26.55
C THR A 45 8.56 -2.79 -26.91
N TYR A 46 8.06 -2.78 -28.15
CA TYR A 46 7.13 -1.76 -28.63
C TYR A 46 5.81 -1.80 -27.86
N GLU A 47 5.27 -2.99 -27.61
CA GLU A 47 4.04 -3.16 -26.81
C GLU A 47 4.18 -2.64 -25.38
N LEU A 48 5.37 -2.76 -24.79
CA LEU A 48 5.59 -2.21 -23.44
C LEU A 48 5.80 -0.70 -23.44
N PHE A 49 6.60 -0.16 -24.35
CA PHE A 49 7.08 1.22 -24.28
C PHE A 49 6.41 2.17 -25.27
N ASN A 50 5.59 1.65 -26.19
CA ASN A 50 5.04 2.41 -27.31
C ASN A 50 6.12 3.20 -28.08
N GLY A 51 7.29 2.58 -28.25
CA GLY A 51 8.42 3.22 -28.88
C GLY A 51 9.77 2.59 -28.54
N LYS A 52 10.82 3.43 -28.48
CA LYS A 52 12.17 2.98 -28.16
C LYS A 52 12.37 2.81 -26.66
N CYS A 53 12.97 1.70 -26.25
CA CYS A 53 13.45 1.50 -24.89
C CYS A 53 14.98 1.61 -24.81
N THR A 54 15.51 1.61 -23.58
CA THR A 54 16.96 1.55 -23.37
C THR A 54 17.51 0.16 -23.72
N ASN A 55 18.79 0.10 -24.11
CA ASN A 55 19.46 -1.18 -24.39
C ASN A 55 19.37 -2.15 -23.20
N THR A 56 19.51 -1.63 -21.97
CA THR A 56 19.39 -2.41 -20.74
C THR A 56 18.01 -3.03 -20.60
N ALA A 57 16.93 -2.26 -20.78
CA ALA A 57 15.57 -2.77 -20.73
C ALA A 57 15.32 -3.83 -21.82
N SER A 58 15.83 -3.63 -23.03
CA SER A 58 15.75 -4.61 -24.10
C SER A 58 16.45 -5.92 -23.76
N THR A 59 17.59 -5.89 -23.07
CA THR A 59 18.28 -7.09 -22.59
C THR A 59 17.44 -7.84 -21.57
N TYR A 60 16.90 -7.14 -20.55
CA TYR A 60 16.03 -7.77 -19.55
C TYR A 60 14.78 -8.41 -20.16
N ILE A 61 14.19 -7.79 -21.17
CA ILE A 61 13.02 -8.34 -21.88
C ILE A 61 13.41 -9.63 -22.65
N LYS A 62 14.59 -9.67 -23.29
CA LYS A 62 15.08 -10.86 -23.96
C LYS A 62 15.29 -12.02 -22.98
N ASP A 63 15.93 -11.73 -21.85
CA ASP A 63 16.19 -12.74 -20.81
C ASP A 63 14.87 -13.23 -20.20
N ALA A 64 13.93 -12.33 -19.95
CA ALA A 64 12.60 -12.66 -19.46
C ALA A 64 11.81 -13.52 -20.45
N PHE A 65 11.86 -13.19 -21.76
CA PHE A 65 11.23 -13.99 -22.79
C PHE A 65 11.78 -15.42 -22.82
N ASN A 66 13.11 -15.58 -22.81
CA ASN A 66 13.74 -16.90 -22.77
C ASN A 66 13.31 -17.68 -21.54
N SER A 67 13.26 -17.02 -20.38
CA SER A 67 12.79 -17.66 -19.15
C SER A 67 11.31 -18.09 -19.21
N LEU A 68 10.43 -17.31 -19.84
CA LEU A 68 9.04 -17.72 -20.07
C LEU A 68 8.92 -18.93 -20.99
N VAL A 69 9.82 -19.06 -21.97
CA VAL A 69 9.93 -20.26 -22.82
C VAL A 69 10.41 -21.45 -21.99
N ASP A 70 11.45 -21.29 -21.19
CA ASP A 70 12.01 -22.36 -20.33
C ASP A 70 10.99 -22.84 -19.29
N LYS A 71 10.18 -21.94 -18.75
CA LYS A 71 9.05 -22.24 -17.85
C LYS A 71 7.83 -22.83 -18.58
N GLY A 72 7.89 -22.91 -19.89
CA GLY A 72 6.86 -23.54 -20.73
C GLY A 72 5.55 -22.75 -20.82
N LEU A 73 5.55 -21.44 -20.47
CA LEU A 73 4.40 -20.55 -20.65
C LEU A 73 4.21 -20.16 -22.13
N VAL A 74 5.30 -20.15 -22.88
CA VAL A 74 5.36 -19.86 -24.32
C VAL A 74 6.15 -20.96 -25.00
N THR A 75 5.73 -21.39 -26.19
CA THR A 75 6.43 -22.40 -26.98
C THR A 75 6.91 -21.80 -28.28
N ILE A 76 8.21 -21.93 -28.58
CA ILE A 76 8.76 -21.56 -29.90
C ILE A 76 8.46 -22.70 -30.86
N VAL A 77 7.64 -22.44 -31.89
CA VAL A 77 7.31 -23.38 -32.98
C VAL A 77 8.41 -23.33 -34.02
N GLU A 78 8.84 -22.12 -34.38
CA GLU A 78 9.87 -21.89 -35.39
C GLU A 78 10.71 -20.68 -35.02
N LYS A 79 12.03 -20.77 -35.22
CA LYS A 79 12.98 -19.67 -35.06
C LYS A 79 13.38 -19.14 -36.43
N LEU A 80 12.87 -17.96 -36.77
CA LEU A 80 13.12 -17.35 -38.09
C LEU A 80 14.46 -16.62 -38.12
N SER A 81 14.84 -16.01 -37.02
CA SER A 81 16.13 -15.34 -36.84
C SER A 81 16.58 -15.35 -35.37
N THR A 82 17.63 -14.64 -35.02
CA THR A 82 18.07 -14.46 -33.62
C THR A 82 17.09 -13.65 -32.80
N THR A 83 16.17 -12.92 -33.41
CA THR A 83 15.24 -11.98 -32.78
C THR A 83 13.79 -12.17 -33.15
N GLU A 84 13.48 -13.13 -34.02
CA GLU A 84 12.16 -13.32 -34.62
C GLU A 84 11.73 -14.80 -34.53
N PHE A 85 10.50 -15.01 -34.10
CA PHE A 85 9.96 -16.32 -33.79
C PHE A 85 8.52 -16.48 -34.29
N VAL A 86 8.14 -17.70 -34.57
CA VAL A 86 6.74 -18.13 -34.59
C VAL A 86 6.48 -18.84 -33.26
N LEU A 87 5.54 -18.29 -32.47
CA LEU A 87 5.23 -18.77 -31.13
C LEU A 87 3.86 -19.45 -31.11
N ASP A 88 3.75 -20.52 -30.34
CA ASP A 88 2.48 -21.00 -29.84
C ASP A 88 2.21 -20.29 -28.50
N LEU A 89 1.16 -19.48 -28.51
CA LEU A 89 0.70 -18.69 -27.35
C LEU A 89 -0.60 -19.25 -26.76
N SER A 90 -0.99 -20.47 -27.11
CA SER A 90 -2.24 -21.11 -26.66
C SER A 90 -2.34 -21.19 -25.14
N LYS A 91 -1.22 -21.38 -24.44
CA LYS A 91 -1.16 -21.39 -22.98
C LYS A 91 -1.40 -20.01 -22.33
N LEU A 92 -1.36 -18.93 -23.10
CA LEU A 92 -1.74 -17.60 -22.64
C LEU A 92 -3.26 -17.39 -22.68
N TYR A 93 -4.00 -18.30 -23.30
CA TYR A 93 -5.45 -18.27 -23.38
C TYR A 93 -6.08 -18.84 -22.12
N PHE A 94 -7.16 -18.20 -21.64
CA PHE A 94 -7.98 -18.73 -20.57
C PHE A 94 -9.23 -19.35 -21.19
N GLU A 95 -9.41 -20.65 -20.99
CA GLU A 95 -10.70 -21.25 -21.25
C GLU A 95 -11.67 -20.89 -20.12
N TYR A 96 -12.62 -20.02 -20.44
CA TYR A 96 -13.82 -19.83 -19.61
C TYR A 96 -14.73 -21.07 -19.57
N SER A 97 -14.40 -22.10 -20.33
CA SER A 97 -15.16 -23.32 -20.47
C SER A 97 -14.73 -24.33 -19.41
N ASN A 98 -15.73 -24.90 -18.75
CA ASN A 98 -15.66 -26.11 -17.91
C ASN A 98 -15.31 -25.93 -16.43
N GLY A 99 -15.81 -24.88 -15.77
CA GLY A 99 -15.84 -24.87 -14.29
C GLY A 99 -14.48 -24.61 -13.62
N SER A 100 -13.44 -24.31 -14.36
CA SER A 100 -12.21 -23.77 -13.82
C SER A 100 -12.44 -22.28 -13.50
N ASN A 101 -12.48 -21.96 -12.21
CA ASN A 101 -12.59 -20.61 -11.69
C ASN A 101 -11.26 -19.84 -11.87
N GLU A 102 -10.70 -19.79 -13.06
CA GLU A 102 -9.51 -18.99 -13.29
C GLU A 102 -9.93 -17.51 -13.39
N TYR A 103 -9.67 -16.78 -12.32
CA TYR A 103 -9.89 -15.35 -12.26
C TYR A 103 -8.82 -14.63 -13.07
N TYR A 104 -9.21 -13.54 -13.72
CA TYR A 104 -8.31 -12.68 -14.48
C TYR A 104 -8.34 -11.24 -13.97
N THR A 105 -7.26 -10.53 -14.27
CA THR A 105 -7.14 -9.10 -14.04
C THR A 105 -7.11 -8.40 -15.41
N VAL A 106 -7.83 -7.30 -15.53
CA VAL A 106 -7.85 -6.48 -16.75
C VAL A 106 -6.94 -5.27 -16.56
N ILE A 107 -5.93 -5.15 -17.43
CA ILE A 107 -5.12 -3.94 -17.57
C ILE A 107 -5.31 -3.35 -18.96
N ARG A 108 -5.22 -2.04 -19.11
CA ARG A 108 -5.29 -1.37 -20.40
C ARG A 108 -3.90 -1.13 -20.95
N LEU A 109 -3.73 -1.22 -22.25
CA LEU A 109 -2.43 -1.00 -22.90
C LEU A 109 -1.89 0.42 -22.68
N ASP A 110 -2.77 1.42 -22.64
CA ASP A 110 -2.41 2.80 -22.32
C ASP A 110 -1.94 2.97 -20.87
N GLU A 111 -2.50 2.22 -19.90
CA GLU A 111 -1.99 2.18 -18.51
C GLU A 111 -0.57 1.60 -18.47
N VAL A 112 -0.30 0.53 -19.24
CA VAL A 112 1.06 -0.04 -19.37
C VAL A 112 2.02 0.98 -19.95
N HIS A 113 1.66 1.63 -21.06
CA HIS A 113 2.49 2.66 -21.70
C HIS A 113 2.76 3.84 -20.76
N SER A 114 1.75 4.29 -20.02
CA SER A 114 1.91 5.36 -19.03
C SER A 114 2.95 5.01 -17.99
N ILE A 115 2.89 3.81 -17.40
CA ILE A 115 3.84 3.36 -16.38
C ILE A 115 5.25 3.20 -16.96
N MET A 116 5.38 2.55 -18.11
CA MET A 116 6.68 2.27 -18.71
C MET A 116 7.40 3.51 -19.22
N ASN A 117 6.67 4.61 -19.49
CA ASN A 117 7.21 5.89 -19.96
C ASN A 117 7.35 6.96 -18.87
N ILE A 118 7.09 6.65 -17.60
CA ILE A 118 7.33 7.57 -16.48
C ILE A 118 8.78 8.08 -16.51
N ALA A 119 8.98 9.38 -16.42
CA ALA A 119 10.30 10.00 -16.50
C ALA A 119 11.21 9.78 -15.26
N ASN A 120 10.73 9.09 -14.26
CA ASN A 120 11.41 8.86 -12.99
C ASN A 120 12.47 7.72 -13.09
N LYS A 121 13.50 7.76 -12.21
CA LYS A 121 14.54 6.72 -12.10
C LYS A 121 14.11 5.43 -11.39
N MET A 122 12.83 5.31 -11.04
CA MET A 122 12.35 4.14 -10.31
C MET A 122 12.28 2.88 -11.22
N ASP A 123 12.19 1.71 -10.58
CA ASP A 123 11.98 0.43 -11.26
C ASP A 123 10.53 0.36 -11.79
N LYS A 124 10.36 0.63 -13.08
CA LYS A 124 9.06 0.65 -13.75
C LYS A 124 8.43 -0.74 -13.88
N PHE A 125 9.25 -1.78 -13.99
CA PHE A 125 8.77 -3.16 -14.07
C PHE A 125 8.12 -3.59 -12.75
N LYS A 126 8.76 -3.25 -11.63
CA LYS A 126 8.19 -3.50 -10.30
C LYS A 126 6.97 -2.62 -10.04
N LEU A 127 6.97 -1.36 -10.47
CA LEU A 127 5.80 -0.48 -10.40
C LEU A 127 4.63 -1.04 -11.20
N LEU A 128 4.88 -1.56 -12.41
CA LEU A 128 3.85 -2.22 -13.23
C LEU A 128 3.27 -3.44 -12.51
N ARG A 129 4.13 -4.29 -11.94
CA ARG A 129 3.67 -5.45 -11.16
C ARG A 129 2.84 -5.03 -9.95
N TYR A 130 3.26 -3.99 -9.23
CA TYR A 130 2.50 -3.43 -8.11
C TYR A 130 1.12 -2.93 -8.55
N PHE A 131 1.06 -2.17 -9.65
CA PHE A 131 -0.20 -1.68 -10.22
C PHE A 131 -1.14 -2.82 -10.61
N ILE A 132 -0.63 -3.84 -11.32
CA ILE A 132 -1.41 -5.04 -11.69
C ILE A 132 -1.93 -5.74 -10.43
N THR A 133 -1.14 -5.81 -9.37
CA THR A 133 -1.55 -6.40 -8.10
C THR A 133 -2.68 -5.61 -7.43
N CYS A 134 -2.64 -4.28 -7.48
CA CYS A 134 -3.75 -3.43 -7.04
C CYS A 134 -5.02 -3.73 -7.84
N LEU A 135 -4.93 -3.75 -9.18
CA LEU A 135 -6.07 -4.06 -10.06
C LEU A 135 -6.66 -5.47 -9.78
N ARG A 136 -5.80 -6.46 -9.50
CA ARG A 136 -6.23 -7.82 -9.15
C ARG A 136 -7.11 -7.86 -7.91
N THR A 137 -6.84 -7.01 -6.94
CA THR A 137 -7.63 -6.97 -5.69
C THR A 137 -8.99 -6.30 -5.89
N ILE A 138 -9.11 -5.39 -6.85
CA ILE A 138 -10.40 -4.79 -7.23
C ILE A 138 -11.37 -5.88 -7.69
N CYS A 139 -10.91 -6.82 -8.51
CA CYS A 139 -11.74 -7.93 -9.00
C CYS A 139 -12.15 -8.92 -7.91
N ARG A 140 -11.44 -9.01 -6.79
CA ARG A 140 -11.74 -9.95 -5.68
C ARG A 140 -12.85 -9.47 -4.76
N THR A 141 -13.13 -8.19 -4.73
CA THR A 141 -14.13 -7.59 -3.83
C THR A 141 -15.56 -7.71 -4.34
N GLN A 142 -15.77 -8.46 -5.42
CA GLN A 142 -17.12 -8.75 -5.93
C GLN A 142 -17.99 -9.41 -4.87
N GLY A 143 -19.06 -8.73 -4.50
CA GLY A 143 -20.20 -9.37 -3.86
C GLY A 143 -20.36 -9.18 -2.36
N ILE A 144 -19.45 -8.53 -1.65
CA ILE A 144 -19.59 -8.41 -0.19
C ILE A 144 -20.32 -7.12 0.24
N TYR A 145 -20.26 -6.03 -0.56
CA TYR A 145 -20.76 -4.72 -0.13
C TYR A 145 -21.44 -3.88 -1.22
N VAL A 146 -21.69 -4.43 -2.39
CA VAL A 146 -22.34 -3.68 -3.47
C VAL A 146 -23.75 -4.19 -3.67
N ASP A 147 -24.72 -3.30 -3.62
CA ASP A 147 -26.07 -3.56 -4.10
C ASP A 147 -25.97 -4.18 -5.51
N GLN A 148 -26.59 -5.32 -5.72
CA GLN A 148 -26.52 -6.10 -6.97
C GLN A 148 -27.00 -5.31 -8.22
N SER A 149 -27.57 -4.14 -8.01
CA SER A 149 -27.97 -3.18 -9.06
C SER A 149 -26.88 -2.19 -9.47
N ALA A 150 -25.77 -2.08 -8.72
CA ALA A 150 -24.71 -1.10 -8.97
C ALA A 150 -23.58 -1.72 -9.78
N LYS A 151 -23.16 -0.96 -10.80
CA LYS A 151 -22.03 -1.24 -11.70
C LYS A 151 -20.82 -1.88 -11.04
N GLN A 152 -20.31 -2.90 -11.73
CA GLN A 152 -19.08 -3.65 -11.56
C GLN A 152 -17.97 -3.01 -10.70
N ASN A 153 -17.46 -3.77 -9.76
CA ASN A 153 -16.16 -3.77 -9.08
C ASN A 153 -15.13 -2.71 -9.46
N PHE A 154 -15.22 -1.59 -8.82
CA PHE A 154 -14.29 -0.47 -8.99
C PHE A 154 -13.42 -0.23 -7.74
N VAL A 155 -13.71 -0.89 -6.62
CA VAL A 155 -13.03 -0.66 -5.35
C VAL A 155 -12.27 -1.87 -4.86
N GLY A 156 -10.98 -1.70 -4.54
CA GLY A 156 -10.15 -2.62 -3.79
C GLY A 156 -9.94 -2.11 -2.36
N PHE A 157 -9.80 -3.02 -1.37
CA PHE A 157 -9.49 -2.67 0.00
C PHE A 157 -8.56 -3.70 0.64
N MET A 158 -7.30 -3.69 0.26
CA MET A 158 -6.28 -4.57 0.85
C MET A 158 -5.25 -3.74 1.61
N THR A 159 -4.66 -4.36 2.63
CA THR A 159 -3.55 -3.71 3.35
C THR A 159 -2.32 -3.60 2.45
N GLN A 160 -1.52 -2.57 2.63
CA GLN A 160 -0.27 -2.42 1.89
C GLN A 160 0.70 -3.58 2.16
N GLU A 161 0.65 -4.16 3.36
CA GLU A 161 1.42 -5.36 3.71
C GLU A 161 1.05 -6.55 2.82
N TYR A 162 -0.25 -6.82 2.64
CA TYR A 162 -0.73 -7.84 1.73
C TYR A 162 -0.28 -7.60 0.28
N LEU A 163 -0.39 -6.36 -0.22
CA LEU A 163 0.05 -6.02 -1.58
C LEU A 163 1.55 -6.26 -1.77
N CYS A 164 2.37 -5.92 -0.76
CA CYS A 164 3.81 -6.18 -0.76
C CYS A 164 4.12 -7.68 -0.83
N GLU A 165 3.44 -8.49 -0.02
CA GLU A 165 3.60 -9.94 -0.03
C GLU A 165 3.30 -10.54 -1.41
N GLN A 166 2.28 -10.03 -2.11
CA GLN A 166 1.90 -10.51 -3.44
C GLN A 166 2.94 -10.19 -4.54
N ILE A 167 3.84 -9.26 -4.33
CA ILE A 167 4.96 -8.95 -5.23
C ILE A 167 6.32 -9.36 -4.66
N GLY A 168 6.32 -10.15 -3.57
CA GLY A 168 7.53 -10.74 -3.00
C GLY A 168 8.44 -9.76 -2.26
N ILE A 169 7.90 -8.65 -1.71
CA ILE A 169 8.68 -7.69 -0.92
C ILE A 169 8.18 -7.60 0.53
N CYS A 170 9.10 -7.34 1.47
CA CYS A 170 8.76 -7.09 2.86
C CYS A 170 8.28 -5.65 3.05
N TYR A 171 7.04 -5.45 3.51
CA TYR A 171 6.46 -4.13 3.72
C TYR A 171 7.27 -3.27 4.70
N LYS A 172 7.69 -3.83 5.83
CA LYS A 172 8.40 -3.08 6.89
C LYS A 172 9.69 -2.41 6.39
N SER A 173 10.44 -3.08 5.52
CA SER A 173 11.67 -2.55 4.93
C SER A 173 11.43 -1.69 3.68
N ASN A 174 10.26 -1.79 3.05
CA ASN A 174 9.94 -1.11 1.78
C ASN A 174 8.77 -0.12 1.88
N PHE A 175 8.37 0.28 3.09
CA PHE A 175 7.25 1.20 3.32
C PHE A 175 7.36 2.49 2.48
N LYS A 176 8.53 3.14 2.47
CA LYS A 176 8.76 4.36 1.68
C LYS A 176 8.63 4.13 0.17
N LEU A 177 9.09 2.97 -0.31
CA LEU A 177 8.97 2.59 -1.72
C LEU A 177 7.50 2.44 -2.13
N ILE A 178 6.68 1.81 -1.28
CA ILE A 178 5.24 1.65 -1.55
C ILE A 178 4.52 3.00 -1.53
N GLN A 179 4.89 3.89 -0.63
CA GLN A 179 4.35 5.27 -0.66
C GLN A 179 4.69 5.97 -1.97
N GLN A 180 5.95 5.90 -2.43
CA GLN A 180 6.36 6.46 -3.71
C GLN A 180 5.60 5.85 -4.90
N TYR A 181 5.35 4.53 -4.89
CA TYR A 181 4.54 3.88 -5.91
C TYR A 181 3.11 4.43 -5.95
N ASN A 182 2.49 4.55 -4.78
CA ASN A 182 1.14 5.11 -4.66
C ASN A 182 1.10 6.55 -5.15
N ASP A 183 2.02 7.40 -4.70
CA ASP A 183 2.06 8.82 -5.07
C ASP A 183 2.23 9.01 -6.59
N ILE A 184 3.08 8.19 -7.21
CA ILE A 184 3.29 8.23 -8.66
C ILE A 184 2.05 7.75 -9.42
N LEU A 185 1.43 6.65 -8.99
CA LEU A 185 0.23 6.14 -9.65
C LEU A 185 -0.94 7.13 -9.55
N GLU A 186 -1.03 7.88 -8.46
CA GLU A 186 -2.00 8.96 -8.29
C GLU A 186 -1.64 10.19 -9.16
N GLU A 187 -0.36 10.59 -9.19
CA GLU A 187 0.12 11.71 -10.03
C GLU A 187 -0.18 11.48 -11.52
N TYR A 188 0.03 10.25 -11.99
CA TYR A 188 -0.26 9.86 -13.37
C TYR A 188 -1.73 9.47 -13.62
N GLN A 189 -2.61 9.68 -12.63
CA GLN A 189 -4.04 9.39 -12.71
C GLN A 189 -4.35 7.93 -13.12
N LEU A 190 -3.53 6.99 -12.70
CA LEU A 190 -3.72 5.57 -12.94
C LEU A 190 -4.49 4.89 -11.80
N LEU A 191 -4.22 5.32 -10.56
CA LEU A 191 -4.85 4.81 -9.35
C LEU A 191 -5.32 5.98 -8.52
N TYR A 192 -6.48 5.85 -7.89
CA TYR A 192 -6.92 6.72 -6.82
C TYR A 192 -6.94 5.93 -5.51
N ILE A 193 -6.44 6.53 -4.43
CA ILE A 193 -6.34 5.89 -3.11
C ILE A 193 -7.03 6.75 -2.07
N TYR A 194 -8.17 6.29 -1.58
CA TYR A 194 -8.82 6.89 -0.43
C TYR A 194 -8.12 6.41 0.85
N ARG A 195 -7.48 7.35 1.55
CA ARG A 195 -6.80 7.13 2.83
C ARG A 195 -7.71 7.57 3.95
N HIS A 196 -8.14 6.61 4.77
CA HIS A 196 -8.99 6.94 5.91
C HIS A 196 -8.24 7.81 6.91
N THR A 197 -8.88 8.89 7.35
CA THR A 197 -8.37 9.76 8.42
C THR A 197 -8.75 9.23 9.79
N GLU A 198 -9.72 8.34 9.88
CA GLU A 198 -10.22 7.74 11.08
C GLU A 198 -9.62 6.37 11.35
N MET A 199 -9.72 5.92 12.59
CA MET A 199 -9.31 4.59 13.04
C MET A 199 -10.49 3.91 13.69
N LYS A 200 -10.48 2.60 13.75
CA LYS A 200 -11.49 1.80 14.40
C LYS A 200 -10.96 1.18 15.68
N ARG A 201 -11.79 1.20 16.74
CA ARG A 201 -11.51 0.53 18.01
C ARG A 201 -12.47 -0.65 18.16
N ASP A 202 -11.93 -1.83 18.32
CA ASP A 202 -12.71 -3.01 18.67
C ASP A 202 -13.31 -2.83 20.08
N LYS A 203 -14.63 -2.85 20.19
CA LYS A 203 -15.34 -2.62 21.48
C LYS A 203 -15.08 -3.71 22.52
N LYS A 204 -14.69 -4.94 22.07
CA LYS A 204 -14.42 -6.06 22.98
C LYS A 204 -12.99 -6.07 23.49
N THR A 205 -12.03 -5.82 22.60
CA THR A 205 -10.60 -5.94 22.91
C THR A 205 -9.94 -4.60 23.20
N GLY A 206 -10.60 -3.48 22.88
CA GLY A 206 -10.04 -2.12 22.96
C GLY A 206 -8.93 -1.83 21.95
N GLN A 207 -8.58 -2.80 21.09
CA GLN A 207 -7.52 -2.62 20.10
C GLN A 207 -7.88 -1.58 19.06
N ILE A 208 -6.97 -0.64 18.81
CA ILE A 208 -7.12 0.37 17.75
C ILE A 208 -6.44 -0.14 16.48
N LYS A 209 -7.17 -0.13 15.37
CA LYS A 209 -6.68 -0.53 14.05
C LYS A 209 -6.99 0.56 13.03
N SER A 210 -6.07 0.81 12.10
CA SER A 210 -6.36 1.64 10.94
C SER A 210 -7.29 0.89 9.97
N PHE A 211 -8.09 1.65 9.24
CA PHE A 211 -8.79 1.10 8.08
C PHE A 211 -7.77 0.71 7.00
N ALA A 212 -8.06 -0.34 6.25
CA ALA A 212 -7.36 -0.57 5.00
C ALA A 212 -7.73 0.54 4.01
N ASN A 213 -6.76 1.02 3.22
CA ASN A 213 -7.04 2.00 2.18
C ASN A 213 -8.01 1.40 1.15
N HIS A 214 -8.92 2.23 0.66
CA HIS A 214 -9.74 1.90 -0.49
C HIS A 214 -9.10 2.49 -1.74
N TYR A 215 -9.06 1.74 -2.82
CA TYR A 215 -8.42 2.18 -4.06
C TYR A 215 -9.12 1.58 -5.28
N GLY A 216 -8.92 2.23 -6.40
CA GLY A 216 -9.41 1.81 -7.70
C GLY A 216 -8.79 2.64 -8.80
N ARG A 217 -9.27 2.50 -10.02
CA ARG A 217 -8.85 3.39 -11.10
C ARG A 217 -9.19 4.82 -10.80
N TYR A 218 -8.37 5.74 -11.25
CA TYR A 218 -8.56 7.16 -10.97
C TYR A 218 -9.89 7.72 -11.51
N GLU A 219 -10.40 7.17 -12.61
CA GLU A 219 -11.70 7.51 -13.20
C GLU A 219 -12.90 7.21 -12.30
N ASP A 220 -12.74 6.28 -11.35
CA ASP A 220 -13.79 5.85 -10.40
C ASP A 220 -13.68 6.59 -9.04
N LYS A 221 -12.92 7.67 -8.96
CA LYS A 221 -12.58 8.39 -7.73
C LYS A 221 -13.81 8.70 -6.87
N ASP A 222 -14.83 9.29 -7.43
CA ASP A 222 -16.03 9.74 -6.69
C ASP A 222 -16.79 8.54 -6.10
N ASP A 223 -16.89 7.46 -6.86
CA ASP A 223 -17.52 6.22 -6.41
C ASP A 223 -16.71 5.53 -5.29
N ILE A 224 -15.37 5.57 -5.38
CA ILE A 224 -14.47 5.05 -4.34
C ILE A 224 -14.63 5.83 -3.03
N GLU A 225 -14.73 7.16 -3.10
CA GLU A 225 -14.96 8.02 -1.92
C GLU A 225 -16.31 7.70 -1.26
N ILE A 226 -17.37 7.60 -2.04
CA ILE A 226 -18.71 7.24 -1.55
C ILE A 226 -18.68 5.87 -0.89
N PHE A 227 -18.04 4.89 -1.51
CA PHE A 227 -17.90 3.54 -0.97
C PHE A 227 -17.14 3.54 0.36
N ALA A 228 -15.99 4.21 0.42
CA ALA A 228 -15.13 4.28 1.59
C ALA A 228 -15.86 4.92 2.79
N LEU A 229 -16.58 6.03 2.56
CA LEU A 229 -17.39 6.70 3.57
C LEU A 229 -18.54 5.84 4.08
N ASN A 230 -19.21 5.08 3.20
CA ASN A 230 -20.25 4.14 3.59
C ASN A 230 -19.68 2.96 4.38
N TYR A 231 -18.49 2.48 4.02
CA TYR A 231 -17.79 1.45 4.76
C TYR A 231 -17.46 1.89 6.20
N GLU A 232 -16.96 3.12 6.40
CA GLU A 232 -16.73 3.69 7.73
C GLU A 232 -18.00 3.70 8.58
N LYS A 233 -19.14 4.16 8.00
CA LYS A 233 -20.43 4.19 8.69
C LYS A 233 -20.91 2.79 9.09
N THR A 234 -20.72 1.81 8.22
CA THR A 234 -21.15 0.43 8.47
C THR A 234 -20.30 -0.22 9.56
N CYS A 235 -18.98 0.02 9.57
CA CYS A 235 -18.09 -0.46 10.62
C CYS A 235 -18.43 0.13 12.01
N GLY A 236 -18.93 1.36 12.08
CA GLY A 236 -19.33 2.02 13.33
C GLY A 236 -20.39 1.29 14.15
N VAL A 237 -21.09 0.31 13.58
CA VAL A 237 -22.07 -0.51 14.30
C VAL A 237 -21.40 -1.49 15.28
N GLN A 238 -20.25 -2.05 14.91
CA GLN A 238 -19.52 -3.05 15.71
C GLN A 238 -18.23 -2.52 16.36
N GLU A 239 -17.69 -1.42 15.82
CA GLU A 239 -16.42 -0.81 16.22
C GLU A 239 -16.64 0.67 16.50
N GLU A 240 -15.90 1.23 17.47
CA GLU A 240 -15.90 2.66 17.74
C GLU A 240 -14.93 3.36 16.77
N ILE A 241 -15.41 4.37 16.05
CA ILE A 241 -14.55 5.17 15.15
C ILE A 241 -13.81 6.22 15.95
N VAL A 242 -12.48 6.25 15.80
CA VAL A 242 -11.58 7.16 16.51
C VAL A 242 -10.80 7.99 15.49
N GLN A 243 -10.73 9.31 15.71
CA GLN A 243 -9.98 10.20 14.82
C GLN A 243 -8.49 9.82 14.79
N SER A 244 -7.97 9.54 13.59
CA SER A 244 -6.59 9.06 13.39
C SER A 244 -5.53 10.09 13.77
N ASP A 245 -5.79 11.37 13.51
CA ASP A 245 -4.81 12.45 13.76
C ASP A 245 -4.44 12.54 15.23
N LYS A 246 -5.43 12.47 16.13
CA LYS A 246 -5.17 12.47 17.57
C LYS A 246 -4.40 11.22 18.02
N SER A 247 -4.72 10.06 17.44
CA SER A 247 -4.03 8.80 17.78
C SER A 247 -2.60 8.77 17.27
N ASN A 248 -2.36 9.21 16.02
CA ASN A 248 -1.03 9.28 15.45
C ASN A 248 -0.15 10.32 16.15
N GLN A 249 -0.72 11.48 16.46
CA GLN A 249 -0.03 12.51 17.25
C GLN A 249 0.34 11.99 18.64
N ARG A 250 -0.58 11.33 19.34
CA ARG A 250 -0.31 10.72 20.66
C ARG A 250 0.78 9.65 20.58
N ARG A 251 0.77 8.79 19.55
CA ARG A 251 1.84 7.80 19.34
C ARG A 251 3.19 8.44 19.05
N LYS A 252 3.22 9.50 18.22
CA LYS A 252 4.44 10.27 17.95
C LYS A 252 4.98 10.87 19.23
N LEU A 253 4.15 11.56 20.00
CA LEU A 253 4.52 12.20 21.27
C LEU A 253 4.99 11.18 22.31
N SER A 254 4.29 10.04 22.44
CA SER A 254 4.72 8.94 23.32
C SER A 254 6.08 8.36 22.91
N SER A 255 6.32 8.17 21.61
CA SER A 255 7.62 7.69 21.12
C SER A 255 8.74 8.71 21.37
N GLN A 256 8.48 9.98 21.15
CA GLN A 256 9.43 11.06 21.39
C GLN A 256 9.77 11.19 22.89
N TYR A 257 8.76 11.08 23.76
CA TYR A 257 8.97 11.05 25.21
C TYR A 257 9.82 9.84 25.64
N ASN A 258 9.51 8.64 25.14
CA ASN A 258 10.29 7.45 25.46
C ASN A 258 11.76 7.58 25.01
N ASN A 259 12.03 8.26 23.89
CA ASN A 259 13.38 8.55 23.46
C ASN A 259 14.11 9.48 24.46
N LEU A 260 13.44 10.54 24.95
CA LEU A 260 14.01 11.43 25.98
C LEU A 260 14.29 10.66 27.29
N CYS A 261 13.38 9.78 27.72
CA CYS A 261 13.62 8.92 28.88
C CYS A 261 14.78 7.94 28.71
N TYR A 262 15.02 7.47 27.47
CA TYR A 262 16.07 6.50 27.17
C TYR A 262 17.46 7.15 27.14
N ASP A 263 17.60 8.31 26.51
CA ASP A 263 18.89 9.04 26.37
C ASP A 263 18.59 10.53 26.16
N PHE A 264 18.46 11.27 27.26
CA PHE A 264 18.06 12.66 27.25
C PHE A 264 19.03 13.53 26.45
N ASP A 265 20.34 13.45 26.77
CA ASP A 265 21.37 14.28 26.12
C ASP A 265 21.42 14.11 24.59
N ARG A 266 21.13 12.90 24.14
CA ARG A 266 21.11 12.57 22.70
C ARG A 266 19.90 13.12 21.97
N TYR A 267 18.73 13.09 22.62
CA TYR A 267 17.47 13.37 21.94
C TYR A 267 16.93 14.77 22.17
N VAL A 268 17.31 15.45 23.26
CA VAL A 268 16.82 16.80 23.57
C VAL A 268 17.13 17.78 22.43
N ASP A 269 18.35 17.75 21.89
CA ASP A 269 18.79 18.63 20.80
C ASP A 269 18.21 18.22 19.42
N THR A 270 17.60 17.05 19.31
CA THR A 270 16.97 16.58 18.06
C THR A 270 15.58 17.13 17.86
N TYR A 271 14.94 17.63 18.91
CA TYR A 271 13.59 18.16 18.90
C TYR A 271 13.60 19.69 18.95
N SER A 272 12.72 20.32 18.17
CA SER A 272 12.49 21.76 18.26
C SER A 272 11.77 22.13 19.57
N ASP A 273 11.94 23.37 20.02
CA ASP A 273 11.26 23.92 21.19
C ASP A 273 9.76 23.66 21.19
N LYS A 274 9.13 23.80 20.01
CA LYS A 274 7.72 23.53 19.84
C LYS A 274 7.37 22.05 20.08
N GLU A 275 8.19 21.13 19.61
CA GLU A 275 8.00 19.69 19.83
C GLU A 275 8.21 19.31 21.29
N LEU A 276 9.22 19.86 21.95
CA LEU A 276 9.45 19.65 23.39
C LEU A 276 8.26 20.12 24.24
N ILE A 277 7.69 21.28 23.95
CA ILE A 277 6.49 21.78 24.60
C ILE A 277 5.27 20.88 24.34
N GLU A 278 5.12 20.36 23.13
CA GLU A 278 4.03 19.43 22.78
C GLU A 278 4.17 18.07 23.48
N ILE A 279 5.40 17.56 23.63
CA ILE A 279 5.70 16.34 24.38
C ILE A 279 5.37 16.54 25.86
N TYR A 280 5.79 17.64 26.45
CA TYR A 280 5.49 18.00 27.85
C TYR A 280 3.96 18.06 28.10
N LYS A 281 3.22 18.80 27.28
CA LYS A 281 1.75 18.87 27.37
C LYS A 281 1.09 17.51 27.31
N TYR A 282 1.60 16.62 26.43
CA TYR A 282 1.09 15.27 26.30
C TYR A 282 1.30 14.44 27.57
N ILE A 283 2.49 14.52 28.17
CA ILE A 283 2.83 13.77 29.41
C ILE A 283 2.06 14.33 30.59
N HIS A 284 2.02 15.64 30.75
CA HIS A 284 1.25 16.31 31.82
C HIS A 284 -0.25 15.94 31.76
N PHE A 285 -0.85 15.95 30.57
CA PHE A 285 -2.24 15.51 30.39
C PHE A 285 -2.43 14.03 30.76
N LYS A 286 -1.50 13.16 30.33
CA LYS A 286 -1.54 11.73 30.63
C LYS A 286 -1.38 11.42 32.09
N ASN A 287 -0.47 12.11 32.80
CA ASN A 287 -0.28 11.99 34.24
C ASN A 287 -1.55 12.42 34.99
N GLY A 288 -2.18 13.51 34.59
CA GLY A 288 -3.44 13.95 35.19
C GLY A 288 -4.62 12.98 34.96
N GLU A 289 -4.62 12.19 33.88
CA GLU A 289 -5.59 11.09 33.72
C GLU A 289 -5.31 9.94 34.69
N ILE A 290 -4.03 9.57 34.90
CA ILE A 290 -3.63 8.51 35.81
C ILE A 290 -3.91 8.95 37.29
N GLU A 291 -3.64 10.20 37.65
CA GLU A 291 -3.96 10.76 38.98
C GLU A 291 -5.45 10.65 39.29
N LYS A 292 -6.33 10.98 38.37
CA LYS A 292 -7.79 10.82 38.53
C LYS A 292 -8.20 9.36 38.72
N GLU A 293 -7.55 8.42 38.03
CA GLU A 293 -7.79 7.00 38.21
C GLU A 293 -7.30 6.54 39.60
N LEU A 294 -6.15 7.05 40.08
CA LEU A 294 -5.62 6.77 41.42
C LEU A 294 -6.57 7.23 42.52
N GLU A 295 -7.24 8.40 42.37
CA GLU A 295 -8.22 8.91 43.35
C GLU A 295 -9.37 7.92 43.60
N THR A 296 -9.72 7.12 42.57
CA THR A 296 -10.82 6.14 42.63
C THR A 296 -10.35 4.72 42.91
N ALA A 297 -9.07 4.43 42.73
CA ALA A 297 -8.50 3.11 42.95
C ALA A 297 -8.31 2.82 44.46
N LYS A 298 -8.54 1.57 44.85
CA LYS A 298 -8.33 1.16 46.23
C LYS A 298 -6.85 0.97 46.53
N GLU A 299 -6.30 1.75 47.43
CA GLU A 299 -4.92 1.68 47.90
C GLU A 299 -4.54 0.27 48.37
N GLY A 300 -3.33 -0.19 48.05
CA GLY A 300 -2.83 -1.52 48.40
C GLY A 300 -3.35 -2.65 47.50
N THR A 301 -3.96 -2.32 46.36
CA THR A 301 -4.30 -3.30 45.34
C THR A 301 -3.22 -3.32 44.24
N GLU A 302 -3.04 -4.47 43.60
CA GLU A 302 -2.14 -4.59 42.44
C GLU A 302 -2.48 -3.60 41.30
N TYR A 303 -3.76 -3.21 41.19
CA TYR A 303 -4.20 -2.18 40.25
C TYR A 303 -3.67 -0.79 40.63
N TYR A 304 -3.77 -0.41 41.91
CA TYR A 304 -3.24 0.87 42.42
C TYR A 304 -1.73 0.96 42.22
N ASP A 305 -0.99 -0.10 42.56
CA ASP A 305 0.45 -0.17 42.36
C ASP A 305 0.85 -0.05 40.88
N ARG A 306 0.11 -0.67 40.00
CA ARG A 306 0.33 -0.52 38.53
C ARG A 306 0.06 0.91 38.03
N LEU A 307 -0.88 1.63 38.62
CA LEU A 307 -1.11 3.03 38.25
C LEU A 307 0.04 3.91 38.73
N LEU A 308 0.55 3.68 39.91
CA LEU A 308 1.75 4.38 40.41
C LEU A 308 2.96 4.13 39.50
N ASP A 309 3.19 2.89 39.10
CA ASP A 309 4.28 2.53 38.17
C ASP A 309 4.13 3.18 36.78
N LYS A 310 2.91 3.53 36.41
CA LYS A 310 2.64 4.21 35.12
C LYS A 310 2.72 5.72 35.22
N LEU A 311 2.67 6.27 36.40
CA LEU A 311 2.77 7.71 36.59
C LEU A 311 4.15 8.18 36.11
N LYS A 312 4.15 9.08 35.15
CA LYS A 312 5.40 9.58 34.58
C LYS A 312 5.86 10.78 35.34
N ASP A 313 7.15 10.79 35.63
CA ASP A 313 7.82 11.91 36.23
C ASP A 313 7.91 13.08 35.25
N GLU A 314 7.56 14.26 35.67
CA GLU A 314 7.64 15.50 34.90
C GLU A 314 8.98 16.22 35.10
N ASP A 315 9.80 15.81 36.08
CA ASP A 315 11.11 16.41 36.39
C ASP A 315 12.07 16.37 35.19
N LEU A 316 11.84 15.41 34.27
CA LEU A 316 12.61 15.34 33.04
C LEU A 316 12.62 16.64 32.21
N PHE A 317 11.59 17.47 32.37
CA PHE A 317 11.43 18.73 31.65
C PHE A 317 11.92 19.96 32.39
N ASP A 318 12.33 19.84 33.67
CA ASP A 318 12.75 20.95 34.51
C ASP A 318 14.03 21.64 34.00
N ASP A 319 14.89 20.90 33.29
CA ASP A 319 16.13 21.42 32.71
C ASP A 319 15.97 21.89 31.25
N ILE A 320 14.75 21.82 30.67
CA ILE A 320 14.51 22.26 29.31
C ILE A 320 14.04 23.73 29.28
N PRO A 321 14.88 24.71 28.87
CA PRO A 321 14.57 26.13 29.05
C PRO A 321 13.25 26.58 28.40
N CYS A 322 12.93 26.11 27.21
CA CYS A 322 11.68 26.49 26.52
C CYS A 322 10.42 25.93 27.21
N VAL A 323 10.53 24.75 27.83
CA VAL A 323 9.42 24.15 28.60
C VAL A 323 9.21 24.89 29.92
N VAL A 324 10.29 25.19 30.63
CA VAL A 324 10.25 25.98 31.87
C VAL A 324 9.65 27.37 31.62
N GLU A 325 10.05 28.05 30.57
CA GLU A 325 9.48 29.34 30.18
C GLU A 325 7.98 29.25 29.87
N TYR A 326 7.57 28.19 29.16
CA TYR A 326 6.16 27.92 28.88
C TYR A 326 5.33 27.71 30.13
N ILE A 327 5.82 26.89 31.08
CA ILE A 327 5.17 26.62 32.38
C ILE A 327 5.01 27.94 33.15
N ASN A 328 6.10 28.72 33.30
CA ASN A 328 6.11 29.99 34.01
C ASN A 328 5.13 31.01 33.41
N LYS A 329 5.00 31.04 32.06
CA LYS A 329 4.02 31.89 31.38
C LYS A 329 2.59 31.46 31.71
N LYS A 330 2.29 30.16 31.68
CA LYS A 330 0.96 29.64 32.03
C LYS A 330 0.56 29.91 33.49
N CYS A 331 1.47 29.76 34.44
CA CYS A 331 1.21 30.07 35.83
C CYS A 331 0.88 31.55 36.05
N ARG A 332 1.47 32.46 35.25
CA ARG A 332 1.17 33.91 35.33
C ARG A 332 -0.18 34.28 34.68
N GLU A 333 -0.62 33.53 33.67
CA GLU A 333 -1.91 33.74 32.99
C GLU A 333 -3.10 33.24 33.86
N THR A 334 -2.85 32.32 34.80
CA THR A 334 -3.89 31.71 35.66
C THR A 334 -3.95 32.34 37.07
N ALA A 335 -2.98 33.21 37.47
CA ALA A 335 -2.96 33.98 38.72
C ALA A 335 -3.57 35.36 38.50
#